data_9413f3e79f006cc3f4fba5cf9da65919
#
_entry.id   9413f3e79f006cc3f4fba5cf9da65919
#
_cell.length_a   1.000
_cell.length_b   1.000
_cell.length_c   1.000
_cell.angle_alpha   90.00
_cell.angle_beta   90.00
_cell.angle_gamma   90.00
#
_symmetry.space_group_name_H-M   'P 1'
#
loop_
_entity.id
_entity.type
_entity.pdbx_description
1 polymer ?
#
loop_
_entity_poly.entity_id
_entity_poly.type
_entity_poly.pdbx_seq_one_letter_code
_entity_poly.pdbx_strand_id
1 'polypeptide(L)'
;MRAMRFLPVFVALLLLTSCLAVMSCGDEAGGGGPAIGDIGAFQSALEADGFTVQEGKLETFDVIAMYNAGLIPSCYGNNAQAPYMCYKLPVAPGQTTNNTVSDSPIKPENAGLWADYRLRPDEAIVFIGMTPPECSYFSYCNYIAVRYYPDEGQARRVFGSLGDPLNNMTIGTEGTPNGEEGDVFGQNTVIICTADKGIDGRVRDSLASAGYSMDIVNTDVIPPGLVKMGLDAEDDTFILLHRLAFFTDEQAGEDYMASEQGTVFRLTPGGDTQLEPFEVPELRVRGTGDTAELDLLGALQELHQAILDKYGNLRATELKTSIWLLQGYDAIQTGTDALGDNNDTVYLRSDNFTLSDNPQEFLIVYGVNHTAIGKYSYNNFSIYGADIMNGIAGRENVTLAGSAEEYLPDNPAAQYLYACKVARDSGGDPNIVEIPTGPGAYGIPLDVQAFLGYRIYLEKETKTGPFWFELLYDRVIKFSPQ
;
A
#
# COMPACT_ATOMS: atom_id res chain seq x y z
N MET A 1 -16.33 -39.86 -28.85
CA MET A 1 -16.23 -41.06 -28.02
C MET A 1 -14.79 -41.54 -27.99
N ARG A 2 -14.10 -41.31 -26.91
CA ARG A 2 -12.99 -42.12 -26.34
C ARG A 2 -12.65 -41.52 -24.97
N ALA A 3 -13.09 -42.25 -23.95
CA ALA A 3 -12.80 -41.97 -22.56
C ALA A 3 -11.34 -42.37 -22.25
N MET A 4 -10.62 -41.54 -21.58
CA MET A 4 -9.34 -41.90 -20.98
C MET A 4 -9.49 -41.91 -19.46
N ARG A 5 -9.23 -43.10 -18.90
CA ARG A 5 -9.39 -43.48 -17.49
C ARG A 5 -8.15 -43.00 -16.72
N PHE A 6 -8.37 -42.36 -15.58
CA PHE A 6 -7.36 -42.16 -14.57
C PHE A 6 -7.21 -43.41 -13.69
N LEU A 7 -5.98 -43.79 -13.46
CA LEU A 7 -5.57 -44.85 -12.53
C LEU A 7 -4.85 -44.21 -11.34
N PRO A 8 -5.22 -44.48 -10.09
CA PRO A 8 -4.46 -44.01 -8.94
C PRO A 8 -3.32 -44.97 -8.60
N VAL A 9 -2.14 -44.39 -8.39
CA VAL A 9 -0.99 -45.13 -7.87
C VAL A 9 -0.95 -44.97 -6.34
N PHE A 10 -1.21 -46.07 -5.66
CA PHE A 10 -0.89 -46.25 -4.24
C PHE A 10 0.62 -46.50 -4.10
N VAL A 11 1.29 -45.74 -3.26
CA VAL A 11 2.62 -46.08 -2.74
C VAL A 11 2.55 -46.26 -1.24
N ALA A 12 2.99 -47.45 -0.85
CA ALA A 12 2.92 -47.99 0.50
C ALA A 12 4.03 -47.42 1.41
N LEU A 13 3.63 -47.23 2.63
CA LEU A 13 4.41 -46.88 3.83
C LEU A 13 5.38 -47.99 4.19
N LEU A 14 6.65 -47.67 4.42
CA LEU A 14 7.61 -48.53 5.11
C LEU A 14 8.27 -47.77 6.24
N LEU A 15 7.84 -48.09 7.44
CA LEU A 15 8.45 -47.71 8.72
C LEU A 15 9.78 -48.50 8.89
N LEU A 16 10.86 -47.79 9.16
CA LEU A 16 12.05 -48.35 9.77
C LEU A 16 12.54 -47.43 10.88
N THR A 17 12.29 -47.90 12.10
CA THR A 17 12.88 -47.41 13.35
C THR A 17 14.36 -47.86 13.42
N SER A 18 15.27 -46.92 13.67
CA SER A 18 16.54 -47.21 14.28
C SER A 18 17.01 -46.02 15.14
N CYS A 19 16.99 -46.26 16.45
CA CYS A 19 17.71 -45.44 17.43
C CYS A 19 19.23 -45.60 17.21
N LEU A 20 19.91 -44.47 17.16
CA LEU A 20 21.35 -44.40 17.50
C LEU A 20 21.64 -43.09 18.14
N ALA A 21 21.91 -43.12 19.44
CA ALA A 21 22.50 -42.00 20.15
C ALA A 21 23.97 -41.88 19.78
N VAL A 22 24.40 -40.70 19.36
CA VAL A 22 25.82 -40.33 19.33
C VAL A 22 25.94 -38.94 19.96
N MET A 23 26.59 -38.87 21.10
CA MET A 23 27.17 -37.66 21.63
C MET A 23 28.28 -37.17 20.71
N SER A 24 28.25 -35.92 20.35
CA SER A 24 29.46 -35.22 19.91
C SER A 24 29.37 -33.76 20.31
N CYS A 25 30.26 -33.35 21.19
CA CYS A 25 30.64 -31.99 21.41
C CYS A 25 31.29 -31.44 20.15
N GLY A 26 30.90 -30.25 19.75
CA GLY A 26 31.54 -29.48 18.70
C GLY A 26 31.06 -28.03 18.82
N ASP A 27 31.87 -27.22 19.50
CA ASP A 27 31.77 -25.77 19.47
C ASP A 27 32.00 -25.28 18.03
N GLU A 28 30.99 -24.73 17.41
CA GLU A 28 31.20 -23.74 16.35
C GLU A 28 30.49 -22.44 16.77
N ALA A 29 31.28 -21.43 16.99
CA ALA A 29 30.85 -20.06 17.20
C ALA A 29 30.18 -19.54 15.92
N GLY A 30 28.88 -19.70 15.81
CA GLY A 30 28.04 -18.93 14.92
C GLY A 30 27.89 -17.54 15.52
N GLY A 31 28.29 -16.49 14.79
CA GLY A 31 28.08 -15.11 15.19
C GLY A 31 26.59 -14.84 15.38
N GLY A 32 26.14 -14.89 16.61
CA GLY A 32 24.83 -14.40 17.01
C GLY A 32 24.90 -12.87 16.99
N GLY A 33 24.18 -12.25 16.05
CA GLY A 33 23.80 -10.86 16.20
C GLY A 33 23.08 -10.66 17.55
N PRO A 34 23.00 -9.43 18.06
CA PRO A 34 22.29 -9.17 19.30
C PRO A 34 20.88 -9.74 19.21
N ALA A 35 20.51 -10.49 20.26
CA ALA A 35 19.18 -11.11 20.31
C ALA A 35 18.13 -10.00 20.20
N ILE A 36 17.22 -10.14 19.24
CA ILE A 36 16.01 -9.32 19.17
C ILE A 36 15.28 -9.53 20.49
N GLY A 37 14.72 -8.45 21.08
CA GLY A 37 14.02 -8.48 22.34
C GLY A 37 12.97 -9.59 22.44
N ASP A 38 12.55 -9.88 23.65
CA ASP A 38 11.58 -10.94 23.95
C ASP A 38 10.16 -10.37 24.04
N ILE A 39 9.26 -10.83 23.15
CA ILE A 39 7.84 -10.40 23.12
C ILE A 39 7.13 -10.69 24.44
N GLY A 40 7.39 -11.86 25.09
CA GLY A 40 6.78 -12.20 26.38
C GLY A 40 7.28 -11.32 27.52
N ALA A 41 8.56 -10.95 27.50
CA ALA A 41 9.13 -9.98 28.43
C ALA A 41 8.53 -8.59 28.21
N PHE A 42 8.30 -8.17 26.96
CA PHE A 42 7.65 -6.91 26.63
C PHE A 42 6.20 -6.87 27.14
N GLN A 43 5.39 -7.90 26.89
CA GLN A 43 4.03 -7.99 27.42
C GLN A 43 4.02 -7.92 28.95
N SER A 44 4.91 -8.67 29.61
CA SER A 44 5.02 -8.67 31.07
C SER A 44 5.42 -7.31 31.64
N ALA A 45 6.31 -6.58 30.95
CA ALA A 45 6.71 -5.23 31.33
C ALA A 45 5.54 -4.24 31.23
N LEU A 46 4.76 -4.30 30.13
CA LEU A 46 3.57 -3.47 29.95
C LEU A 46 2.50 -3.74 31.00
N GLU A 47 2.20 -5.01 31.30
CA GLU A 47 1.24 -5.40 32.33
C GLU A 47 1.69 -4.92 33.71
N ALA A 48 2.99 -5.01 34.02
CA ALA A 48 3.56 -4.49 35.26
C ALA A 48 3.49 -2.96 35.36
N ASP A 49 3.55 -2.25 34.21
CA ASP A 49 3.34 -0.80 34.10
C ASP A 49 1.86 -0.41 34.05
N GLY A 50 0.95 -1.37 34.20
CA GLY A 50 -0.50 -1.15 34.30
C GLY A 50 -1.25 -1.04 32.99
N PHE A 51 -0.69 -1.50 31.88
CA PHE A 51 -1.43 -1.60 30.62
C PHE A 51 -2.27 -2.88 30.57
N THR A 52 -3.45 -2.76 29.98
CA THR A 52 -4.18 -3.89 29.39
C THR A 52 -3.63 -4.13 28.01
N VAL A 53 -3.12 -5.32 27.75
CA VAL A 53 -2.53 -5.73 26.47
C VAL A 53 -3.53 -6.62 25.74
N GLN A 54 -3.92 -6.23 24.52
CA GLN A 54 -4.76 -7.03 23.63
C GLN A 54 -3.98 -7.30 22.34
N GLU A 55 -3.98 -8.56 21.92
CA GLU A 55 -3.30 -8.98 20.71
C GLU A 55 -4.20 -8.83 19.48
N GLY A 56 -3.65 -8.29 18.43
CA GLY A 56 -4.17 -8.21 17.08
C GLY A 56 -3.17 -8.81 16.10
N LYS A 57 -3.32 -8.51 14.81
CA LYS A 57 -2.41 -9.02 13.76
C LYS A 57 -2.28 -8.08 12.58
N LEU A 58 -1.17 -8.21 11.83
CA LEU A 58 -1.00 -7.64 10.51
C LEU A 58 -1.43 -8.69 9.49
N GLU A 59 -2.38 -8.36 8.61
CA GLU A 59 -2.94 -9.30 7.64
C GLU A 59 -3.37 -8.61 6.35
N THR A 60 -3.48 -9.37 5.26
CA THR A 60 -3.93 -8.88 3.95
C THR A 60 -5.28 -8.17 4.03
N PHE A 61 -5.37 -7.05 3.32
CA PHE A 61 -6.56 -6.23 3.17
C PHE A 61 -7.02 -6.28 1.70
N ASP A 62 -7.76 -7.34 1.34
CA ASP A 62 -8.27 -7.56 -0.01
C ASP A 62 -9.59 -6.81 -0.24
N VAL A 63 -9.48 -5.58 -0.71
CA VAL A 63 -10.65 -4.71 -0.96
C VAL A 63 -11.56 -5.25 -2.07
N ILE A 64 -11.02 -5.98 -3.05
CA ILE A 64 -11.83 -6.57 -4.14
C ILE A 64 -12.69 -7.71 -3.58
N ALA A 65 -12.09 -8.62 -2.80
CA ALA A 65 -12.84 -9.71 -2.16
C ALA A 65 -13.89 -9.17 -1.17
N MET A 66 -13.52 -8.17 -0.36
CA MET A 66 -14.44 -7.53 0.60
C MET A 66 -15.61 -6.83 -0.08
N TYR A 67 -15.35 -6.11 -1.19
CA TYR A 67 -16.43 -5.50 -1.97
C TYR A 67 -17.38 -6.56 -2.56
N ASN A 68 -16.84 -7.61 -3.18
CA ASN A 68 -17.64 -8.69 -3.75
C ASN A 68 -18.46 -9.44 -2.69
N ALA A 69 -18.02 -9.46 -1.45
CA ALA A 69 -18.75 -10.00 -0.31
C ALA A 69 -19.77 -9.00 0.32
N GLY A 70 -19.85 -7.76 -0.19
CA GLY A 70 -20.73 -6.72 0.32
C GLY A 70 -20.32 -6.13 1.67
N LEU A 71 -19.05 -6.27 2.06
CA LEU A 71 -18.52 -5.80 3.34
C LEU A 71 -18.07 -4.33 3.31
N ILE A 72 -17.75 -3.80 2.13
CA ILE A 72 -17.36 -2.42 1.90
C ILE A 72 -18.09 -1.84 0.69
N PRO A 73 -18.35 -0.53 0.63
CA PRO A 73 -19.18 0.07 -0.42
C PRO A 73 -18.46 0.36 -1.74
N SER A 74 -17.13 0.30 -1.78
CA SER A 74 -16.30 0.52 -2.99
C SER A 74 -14.92 -0.10 -2.79
N CYS A 75 -14.11 -0.16 -3.85
CA CYS A 75 -12.73 -0.64 -3.77
C CYS A 75 -11.72 0.48 -3.47
N TYR A 76 -12.19 1.69 -3.14
CA TYR A 76 -11.42 2.84 -2.65
C TYR A 76 -10.28 3.32 -3.54
N GLY A 77 -10.24 2.93 -4.83
CA GLY A 77 -9.14 3.29 -5.71
C GLY A 77 -7.86 2.50 -5.44
N ASN A 78 -8.01 1.21 -5.08
CA ASN A 78 -6.88 0.33 -4.82
C ASN A 78 -5.88 0.35 -5.99
N ASN A 79 -4.59 0.20 -5.68
CA ASN A 79 -3.58 0.01 -6.72
C ASN A 79 -3.62 -1.45 -7.20
N ALA A 80 -3.88 -1.66 -8.49
CA ALA A 80 -3.92 -3.01 -9.08
C ALA A 80 -2.56 -3.72 -9.04
N GLN A 81 -1.47 -2.97 -8.86
CA GLN A 81 -0.09 -3.48 -8.84
C GLN A 81 0.53 -3.46 -7.44
N ALA A 82 -0.24 -3.16 -6.39
CA ALA A 82 0.27 -3.08 -5.04
C ALA A 82 -0.75 -3.65 -4.05
N PRO A 83 -0.50 -4.83 -3.48
CA PRO A 83 -1.33 -5.37 -2.41
C PRO A 83 -1.23 -4.54 -1.13
N TYR A 84 -2.20 -4.73 -0.25
CA TYR A 84 -2.28 -4.06 1.03
C TYR A 84 -2.39 -5.06 2.16
N MET A 85 -1.79 -4.70 3.30
CA MET A 85 -2.07 -5.29 4.59
C MET A 85 -2.58 -4.21 5.55
N CYS A 86 -3.25 -4.60 6.62
CA CYS A 86 -3.75 -3.69 7.65
C CYS A 86 -3.60 -4.32 9.03
N TYR A 87 -3.59 -3.47 10.06
CA TYR A 87 -3.75 -3.97 11.42
C TYR A 87 -5.20 -4.38 11.65
N LYS A 88 -5.38 -5.57 12.22
CA LYS A 88 -6.67 -6.07 12.67
C LYS A 88 -6.64 -6.17 14.18
N LEU A 89 -7.50 -5.41 14.83
CA LEU A 89 -7.50 -5.22 16.27
C LEU A 89 -8.83 -5.61 16.90
N PRO A 90 -8.81 -6.13 18.14
CA PRO A 90 -10.02 -6.23 18.93
C PRO A 90 -10.55 -4.81 19.28
N VAL A 91 -11.81 -4.73 19.68
CA VAL A 91 -12.36 -3.47 20.22
C VAL A 91 -11.62 -3.09 21.50
N ALA A 92 -11.53 -1.78 21.76
CA ALA A 92 -10.90 -1.28 22.99
C ALA A 92 -11.67 -1.72 24.25
N PRO A 93 -10.98 -1.93 25.39
CA PRO A 93 -11.65 -2.15 26.67
C PRO A 93 -12.64 -1.01 26.97
N GLY A 94 -13.90 -1.39 27.26
CA GLY A 94 -14.98 -0.41 27.53
C GLY A 94 -15.64 0.18 26.29
N GLN A 95 -15.18 -0.09 25.09
CA GLN A 95 -15.84 0.32 23.85
C GLN A 95 -17.19 -0.42 23.71
N THR A 96 -18.27 0.33 23.55
CA THR A 96 -19.63 -0.23 23.38
C THR A 96 -20.11 -0.16 21.92
N THR A 97 -19.47 0.67 21.11
CA THR A 97 -19.79 0.86 19.69
C THR A 97 -18.94 -0.09 18.84
N ASN A 98 -19.56 -0.81 17.91
CA ASN A 98 -18.81 -1.65 16.96
C ASN A 98 -18.03 -0.78 15.97
N ASN A 99 -16.92 -1.32 15.51
CA ASN A 99 -16.23 -0.84 14.32
C ASN A 99 -16.97 -1.31 13.05
N THR A 100 -16.54 -0.91 11.86
CA THR A 100 -17.34 -1.08 10.64
C THR A 100 -16.70 -1.99 9.61
N VAL A 101 -15.38 -2.13 9.61
CA VAL A 101 -14.64 -2.89 8.60
C VAL A 101 -14.11 -4.19 9.18
N SER A 102 -14.79 -5.29 8.88
CA SER A 102 -14.36 -6.64 9.25
C SER A 102 -14.48 -7.58 8.06
N ASP A 103 -13.50 -8.43 7.87
CA ASP A 103 -13.53 -9.51 6.88
C ASP A 103 -13.90 -10.87 7.47
N SER A 104 -14.28 -10.95 8.75
CA SER A 104 -14.67 -12.21 9.41
C SER A 104 -15.80 -12.98 8.70
N PRO A 105 -16.71 -12.37 7.90
CA PRO A 105 -17.64 -13.12 7.07
C PRO A 105 -17.00 -13.97 5.96
N ILE A 106 -15.80 -13.58 5.50
CA ILE A 106 -15.04 -14.33 4.48
C ILE A 106 -13.79 -15.00 5.05
N LYS A 107 -13.31 -14.53 6.21
CA LYS A 107 -12.19 -15.09 6.98
C LYS A 107 -12.62 -15.30 8.44
N PRO A 108 -13.28 -16.44 8.77
CA PRO A 108 -13.82 -16.69 10.12
C PRO A 108 -12.77 -16.65 11.24
N GLU A 109 -11.51 -16.90 10.94
CA GLU A 109 -10.35 -16.78 11.86
C GLU A 109 -10.14 -15.34 12.35
N ASN A 110 -10.72 -14.35 11.71
CA ASN A 110 -10.69 -12.93 12.09
C ASN A 110 -11.89 -12.52 12.98
N ALA A 111 -12.64 -13.48 13.49
CA ALA A 111 -13.77 -13.17 14.35
C ALA A 111 -13.35 -12.36 15.58
N GLY A 112 -13.99 -11.19 15.78
CA GLY A 112 -13.65 -10.26 16.87
C GLY A 112 -12.52 -9.28 16.56
N LEU A 113 -11.92 -9.36 15.35
CA LEU A 113 -10.93 -8.41 14.87
C LEU A 113 -11.51 -7.49 13.79
N TRP A 114 -11.06 -6.25 13.77
CA TRP A 114 -11.54 -5.19 12.91
C TRP A 114 -10.36 -4.46 12.24
N ALA A 115 -10.49 -4.15 10.97
CA ALA A 115 -9.48 -3.38 10.23
C ALA A 115 -9.56 -1.88 10.55
N ASP A 116 -10.77 -1.37 10.86
CA ASP A 116 -10.94 -0.04 11.41
C ASP A 116 -11.06 -0.10 12.93
N TYR A 117 -10.59 0.94 13.62
CA TYR A 117 -10.59 0.98 15.07
C TYR A 117 -10.79 2.40 15.62
N ARG A 118 -11.35 2.51 16.82
CA ARG A 118 -11.34 3.72 17.63
C ARG A 118 -10.18 3.64 18.61
N LEU A 119 -9.67 4.81 19.01
CA LEU A 119 -8.53 4.90 19.90
C LEU A 119 -8.76 6.02 20.93
N ARG A 120 -8.52 5.72 22.19
CA ARG A 120 -8.45 6.73 23.24
C ARG A 120 -7.18 7.58 23.05
N PRO A 121 -7.17 8.85 23.52
CA PRO A 121 -5.98 9.69 23.43
C PRO A 121 -4.74 9.12 24.14
N ASP A 122 -4.94 8.24 25.14
CA ASP A 122 -3.92 7.60 25.96
C ASP A 122 -3.64 6.14 25.56
N GLU A 123 -4.12 5.66 24.44
CA GLU A 123 -3.81 4.31 23.93
C GLU A 123 -2.64 4.34 22.94
N ALA A 124 -2.01 3.19 22.77
CA ALA A 124 -1.07 2.93 21.68
C ALA A 124 -1.40 1.63 20.96
N ILE A 125 -1.01 1.57 19.68
CA ILE A 125 -0.91 0.34 18.91
C ILE A 125 0.56 0.10 18.64
N VAL A 126 1.06 -1.11 18.87
CA VAL A 126 2.47 -1.47 18.67
C VAL A 126 2.56 -2.66 17.74
N PHE A 127 3.29 -2.51 16.65
CA PHE A 127 3.70 -3.61 15.79
C PHE A 127 5.15 -3.99 16.10
N ILE A 128 5.40 -5.27 16.29
CA ILE A 128 6.74 -5.85 16.40
C ILE A 128 6.82 -6.96 15.34
N GLY A 129 7.67 -6.79 14.36
CA GLY A 129 7.74 -7.75 13.27
C GLY A 129 8.82 -7.42 12.24
N MET A 130 8.69 -8.03 11.08
CA MET A 130 9.63 -7.90 9.98
C MET A 130 9.07 -7.01 8.86
N THR A 131 9.95 -6.22 8.26
CA THR A 131 9.67 -5.53 6.99
C THR A 131 9.57 -6.54 5.84
N PRO A 132 8.94 -6.19 4.70
CA PRO A 132 8.75 -7.12 3.59
C PRO A 132 10.08 -7.52 2.93
N PRO A 133 10.09 -8.60 2.12
CA PRO A 133 11.18 -8.91 1.22
C PRO A 133 11.35 -7.79 0.18
N GLU A 134 12.47 -7.82 -0.55
CA GLU A 134 12.83 -6.78 -1.51
C GLU A 134 11.69 -6.45 -2.48
N CYS A 135 11.31 -5.17 -2.50
CA CYS A 135 10.25 -4.63 -3.34
C CYS A 135 10.56 -3.17 -3.72
N SER A 136 9.89 -2.65 -4.73
CA SER A 136 10.13 -1.28 -5.20
C SER A 136 9.68 -0.21 -4.19
N TYR A 137 8.67 -0.51 -3.38
CA TYR A 137 8.15 0.39 -2.37
C TYR A 137 7.37 -0.37 -1.31
N PHE A 138 7.56 0.02 -0.05
CA PHE A 138 6.63 -0.29 1.02
C PHE A 138 6.47 0.88 1.99
N SER A 139 5.34 0.92 2.68
CA SER A 139 5.13 1.90 3.76
C SER A 139 4.08 1.45 4.76
N TYR A 140 4.19 1.99 5.97
CA TYR A 140 3.17 1.94 7.02
C TYR A 140 2.63 3.34 7.21
N CYS A 141 1.31 3.51 7.25
CA CYS A 141 0.69 4.81 7.42
C CYS A 141 -0.67 4.69 8.10
N ASN A 142 -0.90 5.51 9.12
CA ASN A 142 -2.19 5.67 9.75
C ASN A 142 -3.09 6.64 8.97
N TYR A 143 -4.38 6.33 8.96
CA TYR A 143 -5.43 7.11 8.31
C TYR A 143 -6.57 7.34 9.27
N ILE A 144 -7.19 8.52 9.20
CA ILE A 144 -8.57 8.64 9.60
C ILE A 144 -9.43 7.92 8.55
N ALA A 145 -10.21 6.94 8.96
CA ALA A 145 -11.09 6.21 8.03
C ALA A 145 -12.43 6.94 7.88
N VAL A 146 -13.11 7.22 8.99
CA VAL A 146 -14.45 7.80 9.01
C VAL A 146 -14.53 8.87 10.09
N ARG A 147 -15.21 9.97 9.80
CA ARG A 147 -15.54 11.05 10.72
C ARG A 147 -17.05 11.27 10.82
N TYR A 148 -17.55 11.50 12.03
CA TYR A 148 -18.91 11.92 12.27
C TYR A 148 -19.05 13.45 12.13
N TYR A 149 -20.06 13.87 11.39
CA TYR A 149 -20.40 15.28 11.15
C TYR A 149 -21.71 15.61 11.86
N PRO A 150 -21.68 16.32 13.03
CA PRO A 150 -22.88 16.61 13.83
C PRO A 150 -23.95 17.40 13.07
N ASP A 151 -23.53 18.35 12.24
CA ASP A 151 -24.42 19.18 11.44
C ASP A 151 -25.22 18.38 10.39
N GLU A 152 -24.69 17.24 9.97
CA GLU A 152 -25.32 16.32 9.02
C GLU A 152 -26.00 15.14 9.72
N GLY A 153 -25.68 14.90 10.99
CA GLY A 153 -26.18 13.76 11.77
C GLY A 153 -25.70 12.40 11.25
N GLN A 154 -24.57 12.37 10.53
CA GLN A 154 -24.04 11.13 9.91
C GLN A 154 -22.53 11.08 9.91
N ALA A 155 -22.01 9.83 9.86
CA ALA A 155 -20.61 9.58 9.62
C ALA A 155 -20.31 9.50 8.11
N ARG A 156 -19.17 10.04 7.69
CA ARG A 156 -18.67 9.97 6.31
C ARG A 156 -17.22 9.53 6.27
N ARG A 157 -16.87 8.82 5.22
CA ARG A 157 -15.49 8.49 4.93
C ARG A 157 -14.70 9.76 4.62
N VAL A 158 -13.51 9.85 5.20
CA VAL A 158 -12.49 10.86 4.89
C VAL A 158 -11.26 10.19 4.30
N PHE A 159 -10.91 9.04 4.80
CA PHE A 159 -9.80 8.19 4.39
C PHE A 159 -8.54 8.98 4.01
N GLY A 160 -8.14 9.88 4.91
CA GLY A 160 -7.00 10.79 4.76
C GLY A 160 -5.82 10.36 5.62
N SER A 161 -4.60 10.48 5.08
CA SER A 161 -3.36 10.16 5.79
C SER A 161 -3.14 11.11 6.97
N LEU A 162 -2.61 10.59 8.09
CA LEU A 162 -2.38 11.33 9.33
C LEU A 162 -0.94 11.87 9.46
N GLY A 163 -0.13 11.66 8.44
CA GLY A 163 1.26 12.09 8.40
C GLY A 163 2.00 11.57 7.17
N ASP A 164 3.29 11.80 7.16
CA ASP A 164 4.18 11.11 6.22
C ASP A 164 4.28 9.64 6.59
N PRO A 165 4.18 8.71 5.63
CA PRO A 165 4.37 7.29 5.90
C PRO A 165 5.78 6.98 6.43
N LEU A 166 5.89 5.93 7.23
CA LEU A 166 7.15 5.22 7.46
C LEU A 166 7.40 4.35 6.24
N ASN A 167 8.24 4.81 5.34
CA ASN A 167 8.54 4.13 4.07
C ASN A 167 9.93 3.47 4.07
N ASN A 168 10.24 2.72 3.03
CA ASN A 168 11.51 2.02 2.86
C ASN A 168 12.76 2.91 2.81
N MET A 169 12.62 4.24 2.85
CA MET A 169 13.76 5.18 2.95
C MET A 169 13.86 5.87 4.31
N THR A 170 12.88 5.65 5.21
CA THR A 170 12.79 6.41 6.47
C THR A 170 12.57 5.55 7.69
N ILE A 171 12.16 4.29 7.52
CA ILE A 171 11.90 3.39 8.64
C ILE A 171 13.21 2.90 9.29
N GLY A 172 13.27 2.96 10.63
CA GLY A 172 14.33 2.35 11.42
C GLY A 172 14.11 0.85 11.55
N THR A 173 15.11 0.07 11.17
CA THR A 173 15.15 -1.39 11.26
C THR A 173 16.53 -1.85 11.75
N GLU A 174 16.74 -3.14 11.95
CA GLU A 174 18.09 -3.66 12.24
C GLU A 174 19.11 -3.33 11.14
N GLY A 175 18.67 -3.32 9.88
CA GLY A 175 19.51 -2.98 8.72
C GLY A 175 19.59 -1.48 8.44
N THR A 176 18.69 -0.68 8.99
CA THR A 176 18.61 0.79 8.84
C THR A 176 18.38 1.47 10.20
N PRO A 177 19.32 1.38 11.15
CA PRO A 177 19.15 1.95 12.48
C PRO A 177 18.77 3.44 12.42
N ASN A 178 17.73 3.85 13.16
CA ASN A 178 17.18 5.22 13.13
C ASN A 178 16.80 5.76 11.74
N GLY A 179 16.53 4.88 10.75
CA GLY A 179 16.22 5.27 9.36
C GLY A 179 17.45 5.73 8.56
N GLU A 180 18.67 5.34 8.97
CA GLU A 180 19.90 5.56 8.21
C GLU A 180 19.93 4.68 6.94
N GLU A 181 20.89 4.95 6.04
CA GLU A 181 21.05 4.13 4.83
C GLU A 181 21.50 2.71 5.19
N GLY A 182 20.88 1.71 4.54
CA GLY A 182 21.19 0.30 4.75
C GLY A 182 20.19 -0.62 4.06
N ASP A 183 20.24 -1.90 4.44
CA ASP A 183 19.29 -2.91 3.95
C ASP A 183 18.03 -2.87 4.83
N VAL A 184 16.93 -2.42 4.24
CA VAL A 184 15.64 -2.24 4.92
C VAL A 184 14.71 -3.44 4.78
N PHE A 185 15.04 -4.41 3.91
CA PHE A 185 14.16 -5.52 3.57
C PHE A 185 14.40 -6.76 4.44
N GLY A 186 13.31 -7.45 4.84
CA GLY A 186 13.42 -8.64 5.67
C GLY A 186 14.04 -8.38 7.06
N GLN A 187 13.91 -7.17 7.58
CA GLN A 187 14.54 -6.71 8.81
C GLN A 187 13.52 -6.53 9.93
N ASN A 188 13.97 -6.74 11.17
CA ASN A 188 13.12 -6.47 12.33
C ASN A 188 12.93 -4.97 12.54
N THR A 189 11.71 -4.61 12.93
CA THR A 189 11.30 -3.24 13.23
C THR A 189 10.21 -3.23 14.30
N VAL A 190 10.09 -2.11 14.99
CA VAL A 190 9.00 -1.82 15.91
C VAL A 190 8.35 -0.51 15.50
N ILE A 191 7.01 -0.48 15.45
CA ILE A 191 6.24 0.74 15.13
C ILE A 191 5.25 0.99 16.27
N ILE A 192 5.33 2.17 16.89
CA ILE A 192 4.40 2.66 17.91
C ILE A 192 3.48 3.68 17.27
N CYS A 193 2.17 3.41 17.24
CA CYS A 193 1.15 4.34 16.78
C CYS A 193 0.43 4.90 18.00
N THR A 194 0.61 6.19 18.31
CA THR A 194 -0.03 6.84 19.47
C THR A 194 -0.16 8.35 19.27
N ALA A 195 -1.05 8.96 20.03
CA ALA A 195 -1.24 10.42 20.07
C ALA A 195 -0.46 11.11 21.22
N ASP A 196 0.14 10.33 22.13
CA ASP A 196 0.65 10.83 23.41
C ASP A 196 2.14 10.50 23.61
N LYS A 197 2.95 11.51 23.92
CA LYS A 197 4.40 11.38 24.14
C LYS A 197 4.73 10.57 25.39
N GLY A 198 3.91 10.72 26.44
CA GLY A 198 4.11 9.98 27.69
C GLY A 198 3.86 8.48 27.48
N ILE A 199 2.85 8.13 26.69
CA ILE A 199 2.58 6.74 26.31
C ILE A 199 3.69 6.19 25.42
N ASP A 200 4.14 6.93 24.39
CA ASP A 200 5.30 6.52 23.57
C ASP A 200 6.51 6.21 24.46
N GLY A 201 6.83 7.11 25.42
CA GLY A 201 7.94 6.91 26.35
C GLY A 201 7.80 5.63 27.19
N ARG A 202 6.62 5.37 27.78
CA ARG A 202 6.34 4.17 28.58
C ARG A 202 6.48 2.88 27.77
N VAL A 203 5.99 2.89 26.52
CA VAL A 203 6.13 1.76 25.61
C VAL A 203 7.60 1.51 25.26
N ARG A 204 8.38 2.57 24.98
CA ARG A 204 9.82 2.48 24.74
C ARG A 204 10.60 1.95 25.93
N ASP A 205 10.26 2.35 27.16
CA ASP A 205 10.87 1.83 28.39
C ASP A 205 10.60 0.33 28.54
N SER A 206 9.37 -0.10 28.24
CA SER A 206 8.99 -1.52 28.26
C SER A 206 9.73 -2.33 27.18
N LEU A 207 9.87 -1.79 25.96
CA LEU A 207 10.67 -2.40 24.87
C LEU A 207 12.15 -2.51 25.27
N ALA A 208 12.74 -1.45 25.81
CA ALA A 208 14.13 -1.45 26.27
C ALA A 208 14.36 -2.49 27.37
N SER A 209 13.43 -2.60 28.33
CA SER A 209 13.52 -3.59 29.40
C SER A 209 13.42 -5.03 28.90
N ALA A 210 12.73 -5.24 27.76
CA ALA A 210 12.60 -6.53 27.08
C ALA A 210 13.76 -6.82 26.09
N GLY A 211 14.77 -5.92 26.02
CA GLY A 211 15.98 -6.12 25.24
C GLY A 211 15.91 -5.65 23.78
N TYR A 212 14.87 -4.90 23.39
CA TYR A 212 14.80 -4.31 22.04
C TYR A 212 15.77 -3.12 21.92
N SER A 213 16.46 -2.99 20.76
CA SER A 213 17.21 -1.79 20.45
C SER A 213 16.27 -0.63 20.16
N MET A 214 16.54 0.55 20.71
CA MET A 214 15.75 1.75 20.40
C MET A 214 15.95 2.27 18.98
N ASP A 215 17.01 1.86 18.31
CA ASP A 215 17.34 2.26 16.95
C ASP A 215 16.37 1.68 15.89
N ILE A 216 15.62 0.62 16.27
CA ILE A 216 14.59 0.01 15.39
C ILE A 216 13.18 0.44 15.76
N VAL A 217 13.00 1.30 16.77
CA VAL A 217 11.70 1.72 17.28
C VAL A 217 11.28 3.02 16.63
N ASN A 218 10.25 2.94 15.82
CA ASN A 218 9.65 4.06 15.10
C ASN A 218 8.38 4.54 15.82
N THR A 219 8.08 5.84 15.75
CA THR A 219 6.78 6.39 16.16
C THR A 219 6.02 6.89 14.94
N ASP A 220 4.83 6.34 14.70
CA ASP A 220 3.84 6.86 13.74
C ASP A 220 2.81 7.67 14.52
N VAL A 221 2.93 8.99 14.49
CA VAL A 221 2.14 9.89 15.31
C VAL A 221 0.71 9.98 14.79
N ILE A 222 -0.28 9.73 15.67
CA ILE A 222 -1.67 10.07 15.43
C ILE A 222 -1.89 11.50 15.94
N PRO A 223 -2.02 12.51 15.07
CA PRO A 223 -2.02 13.92 15.47
C PRO A 223 -3.34 14.34 16.13
N PRO A 224 -3.39 14.47 17.47
CA PRO A 224 -4.65 14.77 18.16
C PRO A 224 -5.26 16.15 17.80
N GLY A 225 -4.43 17.03 17.23
CA GLY A 225 -4.93 18.31 16.71
C GLY A 225 -5.73 18.22 15.41
N LEU A 226 -5.69 17.09 14.70
CA LEU A 226 -6.42 16.86 13.45
C LEU A 226 -7.61 15.91 13.59
N VAL A 227 -7.63 15.09 14.65
CA VAL A 227 -8.59 13.99 14.81
C VAL A 227 -9.38 14.10 16.11
N LYS A 228 -10.56 13.47 16.14
CA LYS A 228 -11.39 13.35 17.32
C LYS A 228 -11.24 11.93 17.88
N MET A 229 -10.42 11.82 18.92
CA MET A 229 -10.14 10.53 19.58
C MET A 229 -11.15 10.21 20.67
N GLY A 230 -11.44 8.94 20.83
CA GLY A 230 -12.37 8.41 21.82
C GLY A 230 -12.97 7.10 21.37
N LEU A 231 -13.94 6.57 22.15
CA LEU A 231 -14.58 5.28 21.91
C LEU A 231 -16.06 5.37 21.60
N ASP A 232 -16.60 6.59 21.55
CA ASP A 232 -17.99 6.85 21.25
C ASP A 232 -18.31 6.76 19.77
N ALA A 233 -19.59 6.64 19.42
CA ALA A 233 -20.05 6.56 18.02
C ALA A 233 -19.70 7.80 17.19
N GLU A 234 -19.55 8.94 17.84
CA GLU A 234 -19.23 10.23 17.20
C GLU A 234 -17.72 10.50 17.09
N ASP A 235 -16.87 9.62 17.66
CA ASP A 235 -15.43 9.75 17.53
C ASP A 235 -14.94 9.16 16.21
N ASP A 236 -13.81 9.65 15.73
CA ASP A 236 -13.21 9.21 14.47
C ASP A 236 -12.80 7.72 14.56
N THR A 237 -12.87 7.02 13.42
CA THR A 237 -12.26 5.70 13.28
C THR A 237 -10.98 5.82 12.47
N PHE A 238 -10.05 4.94 12.79
CA PHE A 238 -8.72 4.89 12.18
C PHE A 238 -8.49 3.56 11.47
N ILE A 239 -7.56 3.55 10.54
CA ILE A 239 -7.04 2.33 9.91
C ILE A 239 -5.55 2.54 9.62
N LEU A 240 -4.73 1.53 9.88
CA LEU A 240 -3.36 1.51 9.37
C LEU A 240 -3.31 0.67 8.10
N LEU A 241 -2.70 1.21 7.06
CA LEU A 241 -2.35 0.47 5.85
C LEU A 241 -0.85 0.26 5.76
N HIS A 242 -0.47 -0.99 5.53
CA HIS A 242 0.84 -1.38 5.04
C HIS A 242 0.75 -1.63 3.55
N ARG A 243 1.41 -0.77 2.76
CA ARG A 243 1.45 -0.85 1.30
C ARG A 243 2.69 -1.59 0.85
N LEU A 244 2.51 -2.41 -0.17
CA LEU A 244 3.55 -3.23 -0.79
C LEU A 244 3.46 -3.06 -2.30
N ALA A 245 4.57 -2.74 -2.95
CA ALA A 245 4.54 -2.53 -4.39
C ALA A 245 5.70 -3.22 -5.07
N PHE A 246 5.38 -4.13 -5.96
CA PHE A 246 6.28 -4.77 -6.89
C PHE A 246 7.46 -5.50 -6.22
N PHE A 247 7.21 -6.71 -5.77
CA PHE A 247 8.25 -7.59 -5.21
C PHE A 247 9.26 -8.01 -6.28
N THR A 248 10.54 -8.01 -5.94
CA THR A 248 11.61 -8.53 -6.79
C THR A 248 11.46 -10.04 -6.98
N ASP A 249 11.04 -10.75 -5.94
CA ASP A 249 10.64 -12.16 -5.96
C ASP A 249 9.15 -12.25 -5.58
N GLU A 250 8.32 -12.57 -6.57
CA GLU A 250 6.85 -12.66 -6.42
C GLU A 250 6.45 -13.70 -5.37
N GLN A 251 7.13 -14.87 -5.34
CA GLN A 251 6.84 -15.93 -4.38
C GLN A 251 7.19 -15.53 -2.96
N ALA A 252 8.33 -14.85 -2.76
CA ALA A 252 8.69 -14.31 -1.44
C ALA A 252 7.68 -13.26 -0.95
N GLY A 253 7.13 -12.46 -1.86
CA GLY A 253 6.05 -11.52 -1.56
C GLY A 253 4.75 -12.20 -1.17
N GLU A 254 4.33 -13.24 -1.90
CA GLU A 254 3.15 -14.04 -1.57
C GLU A 254 3.30 -14.75 -0.21
N ASP A 255 4.46 -15.35 0.06
CA ASP A 255 4.77 -16.01 1.33
C ASP A 255 4.75 -15.00 2.49
N TYR A 256 5.29 -13.79 2.27
CA TYR A 256 5.22 -12.71 3.25
C TYR A 256 3.78 -12.32 3.59
N MET A 257 2.92 -12.15 2.60
CA MET A 257 1.52 -11.79 2.81
C MET A 257 0.67 -12.91 3.39
N ALA A 258 1.06 -14.16 3.19
CA ALA A 258 0.32 -15.35 3.64
C ALA A 258 0.69 -15.79 5.07
N SER A 259 1.84 -15.32 5.60
CA SER A 259 2.34 -15.72 6.92
C SER A 259 2.24 -14.57 7.93
N GLU A 260 2.35 -14.93 9.22
CA GLU A 260 2.40 -13.94 10.30
C GLU A 260 3.76 -13.27 10.32
N GLN A 261 3.81 -11.99 9.96
CA GLN A 261 5.05 -11.20 9.87
C GLN A 261 5.43 -10.50 11.17
N GLY A 262 4.62 -10.64 12.20
CA GLY A 262 4.81 -10.03 13.52
C GLY A 262 3.51 -9.95 14.29
N THR A 263 3.61 -9.41 15.48
CA THR A 263 2.48 -9.24 16.39
C THR A 263 2.08 -7.78 16.48
N VAL A 264 0.78 -7.52 16.51
CA VAL A 264 0.21 -6.19 16.76
C VAL A 264 -0.43 -6.18 18.13
N PHE A 265 -0.12 -5.19 18.93
CA PHE A 265 -0.71 -5.01 20.27
C PHE A 265 -1.52 -3.74 20.33
N ARG A 266 -2.72 -3.80 20.92
CA ARG A 266 -3.42 -2.64 21.45
C ARG A 266 -3.07 -2.51 22.92
N LEU A 267 -2.62 -1.34 23.33
CA LEU A 267 -2.17 -1.03 24.68
C LEU A 267 -3.10 0.02 25.28
N THR A 268 -3.85 -0.37 26.32
CA THR A 268 -4.79 0.53 27.02
C THR A 268 -4.28 0.72 28.44
N PRO A 269 -3.83 1.93 28.84
CA PRO A 269 -3.39 2.15 30.21
C PRO A 269 -4.54 2.09 31.19
N GLY A 270 -4.29 1.54 32.39
CA GLY A 270 -5.21 1.55 33.50
C GLY A 270 -5.15 2.88 34.29
N GLY A 271 -6.31 3.31 34.81
CA GLY A 271 -6.41 4.53 35.60
C GLY A 271 -6.43 5.82 34.76
N ASP A 272 -6.31 6.97 35.46
CA ASP A 272 -6.27 8.26 34.80
C ASP A 272 -4.84 8.57 34.34
N THR A 273 -4.67 8.78 33.05
CA THR A 273 -3.38 9.16 32.43
C THR A 273 -3.33 10.67 32.24
N GLN A 274 -2.25 11.30 32.68
CA GLN A 274 -1.98 12.70 32.33
C GLN A 274 -1.48 12.71 30.89
N LEU A 275 -2.24 13.34 29.99
CA LEU A 275 -1.91 13.38 28.56
C LEU A 275 -0.77 14.39 28.28
N GLU A 276 0.15 13.98 27.42
CA GLU A 276 1.23 14.78 26.83
C GLU A 276 1.12 14.66 25.28
N PRO A 277 0.14 15.35 24.66
CA PRO A 277 -0.17 15.14 23.25
C PRO A 277 0.99 15.52 22.33
N PHE A 278 1.15 14.77 21.25
CA PHE A 278 2.02 15.16 20.15
C PHE A 278 1.44 16.38 19.43
N GLU A 279 2.33 17.21 18.90
CA GLU A 279 1.94 18.23 17.93
C GLU A 279 1.64 17.55 16.57
N VAL A 280 0.92 18.28 15.69
CA VAL A 280 0.69 17.83 14.32
C VAL A 280 2.03 17.80 13.59
N PRO A 281 2.50 16.65 13.08
CA PRO A 281 3.75 16.58 12.35
C PRO A 281 3.75 17.48 11.11
N GLU A 282 4.86 18.17 10.88
CA GLU A 282 5.09 18.83 9.59
C GLU A 282 5.37 17.77 8.52
N LEU A 283 4.70 17.87 7.40
CA LEU A 283 4.91 16.95 6.27
C LEU A 283 6.23 17.31 5.56
N ARG A 284 6.92 16.28 5.07
CA ARG A 284 8.12 16.46 4.24
C ARG A 284 7.79 17.27 3.00
N VAL A 285 8.71 18.14 2.63
CA VAL A 285 8.59 18.99 1.45
C VAL A 285 8.80 18.13 0.21
N ARG A 286 7.84 18.15 -0.70
CA ARG A 286 7.89 17.44 -1.98
C ARG A 286 8.77 18.16 -2.98
N GLY A 287 9.54 17.37 -3.74
CA GLY A 287 10.36 17.85 -4.85
C GLY A 287 11.66 18.55 -4.42
N THR A 288 12.64 18.50 -5.29
CA THR A 288 13.97 19.11 -5.13
C THR A 288 14.15 20.40 -5.91
N GLY A 289 13.15 20.74 -6.77
CA GLY A 289 13.29 21.80 -7.78
C GLY A 289 14.01 21.33 -9.05
N ASP A 290 14.42 20.05 -9.14
CA ASP A 290 15.01 19.48 -10.34
C ASP A 290 13.95 19.24 -11.40
N THR A 291 14.10 19.95 -12.54
CA THR A 291 13.16 19.91 -13.67
C THR A 291 13.73 19.14 -14.88
N ALA A 292 14.75 18.30 -14.66
CA ALA A 292 15.41 17.54 -15.75
C ALA A 292 14.45 16.66 -16.55
N GLU A 293 13.36 16.18 -15.95
CA GLU A 293 12.31 15.44 -16.68
C GLU A 293 11.68 16.29 -17.79
N LEU A 294 11.56 17.60 -17.60
CA LEU A 294 10.97 18.50 -18.60
C LEU A 294 11.81 18.59 -19.89
N ASP A 295 13.08 18.22 -19.85
CA ASP A 295 13.95 18.14 -21.04
C ASP A 295 13.48 17.05 -22.01
N LEU A 296 12.70 16.06 -21.55
CA LEU A 296 12.10 15.02 -22.37
C LEU A 296 10.85 15.47 -23.13
N LEU A 297 10.37 16.70 -22.95
CA LEU A 297 9.14 17.19 -23.60
C LEU A 297 9.20 17.08 -25.13
N GLY A 298 10.35 17.36 -25.75
CA GLY A 298 10.53 17.21 -27.20
C GLY A 298 10.38 15.78 -27.67
N ALA A 299 11.05 14.83 -26.99
CA ALA A 299 10.95 13.41 -27.31
C ALA A 299 9.54 12.85 -27.05
N LEU A 300 8.86 13.33 -26.01
CA LEU A 300 7.47 12.96 -25.72
C LEU A 300 6.50 13.46 -26.80
N GLN A 301 6.77 14.61 -27.40
CA GLN A 301 6.00 15.11 -28.55
C GLN A 301 6.26 14.29 -29.82
N GLU A 302 7.51 13.87 -30.07
CA GLU A 302 7.84 12.95 -31.16
C GLU A 302 7.15 11.59 -30.99
N LEU A 303 7.14 11.05 -29.76
CA LEU A 303 6.42 9.80 -29.42
C LEU A 303 4.92 9.95 -29.71
N HIS A 304 4.31 11.06 -29.29
CA HIS A 304 2.91 11.36 -29.58
C HIS A 304 2.61 11.31 -31.09
N GLN A 305 3.44 11.99 -31.89
CA GLN A 305 3.25 12.03 -33.36
C GLN A 305 3.43 10.62 -33.96
N ALA A 306 4.44 9.87 -33.54
CA ALA A 306 4.69 8.51 -34.02
C ALA A 306 3.52 7.57 -33.73
N ILE A 307 2.89 7.71 -32.55
CA ILE A 307 1.67 6.97 -32.19
C ILE A 307 0.52 7.33 -33.13
N LEU A 308 0.28 8.63 -33.39
CA LEU A 308 -0.78 9.07 -34.30
C LEU A 308 -0.54 8.58 -35.72
N ASP A 309 0.68 8.63 -36.21
CA ASP A 309 1.05 8.19 -37.56
C ASP A 309 0.85 6.68 -37.74
N LYS A 310 1.23 5.89 -36.73
CA LYS A 310 1.08 4.42 -36.73
C LYS A 310 -0.40 4.00 -36.84
N TYR A 311 -1.31 4.72 -36.19
CA TYR A 311 -2.74 4.43 -36.16
C TYR A 311 -3.58 5.43 -36.95
N GLY A 312 -3.01 6.09 -37.95
CA GLY A 312 -3.66 7.14 -38.74
C GLY A 312 -4.90 6.77 -39.53
N ASN A 313 -5.20 5.47 -39.65
CA ASN A 313 -6.43 4.93 -40.21
C ASN A 313 -7.61 4.85 -39.23
N LEU A 314 -7.38 5.16 -37.95
CA LEU A 314 -8.37 5.18 -36.88
C LEU A 314 -8.64 6.63 -36.43
N ARG A 315 -9.76 6.84 -35.77
CA ARG A 315 -10.06 8.10 -35.11
C ARG A 315 -9.35 8.14 -33.76
N ALA A 316 -8.47 9.13 -33.57
CA ALA A 316 -7.81 9.40 -32.30
C ALA A 316 -8.63 10.37 -31.46
N THR A 317 -8.73 10.11 -30.15
CA THR A 317 -9.32 11.01 -29.15
C THR A 317 -8.37 11.08 -27.96
N GLU A 318 -7.82 12.26 -27.70
CA GLU A 318 -6.96 12.49 -26.53
C GLU A 318 -7.82 12.58 -25.26
N LEU A 319 -7.40 11.91 -24.19
CA LEU A 319 -7.98 12.02 -22.87
C LEU A 319 -7.05 12.86 -21.99
N LYS A 320 -7.60 13.87 -21.34
CA LYS A 320 -6.83 14.77 -20.50
C LYS A 320 -6.42 14.07 -19.20
N THR A 321 -5.16 14.23 -18.80
CA THR A 321 -4.66 13.85 -17.47
C THR A 321 -4.61 15.06 -16.54
N SER A 322 -5.00 14.88 -15.28
CA SER A 322 -5.04 15.91 -14.25
C SER A 322 -4.68 15.31 -12.88
N ILE A 323 -4.37 16.18 -11.91
CA ILE A 323 -4.19 15.77 -10.51
C ILE A 323 -5.48 15.15 -10.00
N TRP A 324 -5.37 14.04 -9.26
CA TRP A 324 -6.53 13.26 -8.82
C TRP A 324 -6.90 13.49 -7.35
N LEU A 325 -5.95 13.29 -6.42
CA LEU A 325 -6.24 13.27 -4.99
C LEU A 325 -5.74 14.53 -4.29
N LEU A 326 -6.44 14.91 -3.22
CA LEU A 326 -6.01 15.90 -2.25
C LEU A 326 -5.00 15.26 -1.28
N GLN A 327 -4.23 16.12 -0.61
CA GLN A 327 -3.38 15.72 0.49
C GLN A 327 -4.22 15.43 1.74
N GLY A 328 -3.81 14.45 2.57
CA GLY A 328 -4.59 13.98 3.71
C GLY A 328 -5.02 15.08 4.67
N TYR A 329 -4.11 15.99 5.05
CA TYR A 329 -4.43 17.10 5.96
C TYR A 329 -5.51 18.03 5.39
N ASP A 330 -5.42 18.40 4.11
CA ASP A 330 -6.42 19.21 3.43
C ASP A 330 -7.77 18.47 3.37
N ALA A 331 -7.76 17.18 3.10
CA ALA A 331 -8.94 16.35 3.06
C ALA A 331 -9.62 16.26 4.44
N ILE A 332 -8.85 16.09 5.51
CA ILE A 332 -9.34 16.04 6.89
C ILE A 332 -9.99 17.38 7.28
N GLN A 333 -9.37 18.52 6.93
CA GLN A 333 -9.88 19.84 7.22
C GLN A 333 -11.18 20.18 6.45
N THR A 334 -11.25 19.75 5.19
CA THR A 334 -12.40 20.04 4.31
C THR A 334 -13.51 19.00 4.41
N GLY A 335 -13.26 17.85 5.05
CA GLY A 335 -14.17 16.71 5.10
C GLY A 335 -14.35 16.04 3.74
N THR A 336 -13.33 16.13 2.87
CA THR A 336 -13.31 15.49 1.55
C THR A 336 -12.73 14.08 1.67
N ASP A 337 -13.23 13.14 0.86
CA ASP A 337 -12.68 11.79 0.80
C ASP A 337 -11.36 11.78 0.02
N ALA A 338 -10.25 11.47 0.70
CA ALA A 338 -8.91 11.38 0.12
C ALA A 338 -8.60 10.03 -0.51
N LEU A 339 -9.52 9.06 -0.42
CA LEU A 339 -9.37 7.71 -0.99
C LEU A 339 -8.08 6.99 -0.56
N GLY A 340 -7.61 7.24 0.66
CA GLY A 340 -6.35 6.68 1.16
C GLY A 340 -5.15 7.27 0.42
N ASP A 341 -5.05 8.58 0.37
CA ASP A 341 -3.89 9.30 -0.16
C ASP A 341 -2.59 8.84 0.50
N ASN A 342 -1.48 9.19 -0.12
CA ASN A 342 -0.16 8.88 0.41
C ASN A 342 0.81 10.00 0.03
N ASN A 343 1.45 10.61 1.03
CA ASN A 343 2.40 11.71 0.77
C ASN A 343 3.64 11.26 -0.01
N ASP A 344 3.91 9.95 -0.08
CA ASP A 344 5.02 9.38 -0.85
C ASP A 344 4.76 9.31 -2.36
N THR A 345 3.60 9.70 -2.85
CA THR A 345 3.27 9.62 -4.27
C THR A 345 2.51 10.82 -4.81
N VAL A 346 2.62 11.06 -6.10
CA VAL A 346 1.70 11.90 -6.87
C VAL A 346 0.65 11.01 -7.50
N TYR A 347 -0.61 11.44 -7.43
CA TYR A 347 -1.74 10.78 -8.07
C TYR A 347 -2.26 11.63 -9.22
N LEU A 348 -2.23 11.05 -10.42
CA LEU A 348 -2.84 11.63 -11.61
C LEU A 348 -3.94 10.71 -12.13
N ARG A 349 -4.90 11.28 -12.84
CA ARG A 349 -5.94 10.49 -13.52
C ARG A 349 -6.28 11.04 -14.89
N SER A 350 -6.70 10.14 -15.79
CA SER A 350 -7.27 10.52 -17.08
C SER A 350 -8.73 10.95 -16.96
N ASP A 351 -9.26 11.59 -18.03
CA ASP A 351 -10.69 11.64 -18.26
C ASP A 351 -11.29 10.23 -18.30
N ASN A 352 -12.59 10.12 -17.98
CA ASN A 352 -13.31 8.87 -18.10
C ASN A 352 -13.48 8.48 -19.57
N PHE A 353 -13.44 7.17 -19.83
CA PHE A 353 -13.70 6.58 -21.14
C PHE A 353 -14.57 5.31 -21.01
N THR A 354 -15.15 4.90 -22.11
CA THR A 354 -15.69 3.56 -22.32
C THR A 354 -14.85 2.85 -23.37
N LEU A 355 -14.74 1.54 -23.29
CA LEU A 355 -14.04 0.73 -24.27
C LEU A 355 -14.92 -0.49 -24.60
N SER A 356 -15.31 -0.63 -25.86
CA SER A 356 -16.11 -1.78 -26.31
C SER A 356 -15.22 -3.02 -26.52
N ASP A 357 -15.84 -4.14 -26.81
CA ASP A 357 -15.17 -5.40 -27.20
C ASP A 357 -14.69 -5.42 -28.66
N ASN A 358 -14.84 -4.31 -29.38
CA ASN A 358 -14.32 -4.18 -30.74
C ASN A 358 -12.78 -4.16 -30.72
N PRO A 359 -12.07 -5.10 -31.37
CA PRO A 359 -10.61 -5.15 -31.35
C PRO A 359 -9.91 -3.94 -32.01
N GLN A 360 -10.66 -3.13 -32.77
CA GLN A 360 -10.16 -1.87 -33.32
C GLN A 360 -10.34 -0.68 -32.36
N GLU A 361 -10.91 -0.90 -31.18
CA GLU A 361 -11.04 0.10 -30.14
C GLU A 361 -10.09 -0.24 -28.98
N PHE A 362 -9.13 0.66 -28.73
CA PHE A 362 -8.08 0.49 -27.72
C PHE A 362 -7.53 1.84 -27.26
N LEU A 363 -6.71 1.82 -26.21
CA LEU A 363 -5.96 2.98 -25.75
C LEU A 363 -4.46 2.76 -26.01
N ILE A 364 -3.75 3.84 -26.25
CA ILE A 364 -2.30 3.90 -26.04
C ILE A 364 -2.04 4.85 -24.88
N VAL A 365 -1.48 4.29 -23.81
CA VAL A 365 -1.00 5.01 -22.63
C VAL A 365 0.48 5.25 -22.84
N TYR A 366 0.95 6.48 -22.71
CA TYR A 366 2.35 6.82 -22.98
C TYR A 366 2.81 8.01 -22.12
N GLY A 367 4.10 8.07 -21.87
CA GLY A 367 4.66 9.10 -21.01
C GLY A 367 6.14 8.89 -20.75
N VAL A 368 6.62 9.53 -19.70
CA VAL A 368 7.96 9.29 -19.15
C VAL A 368 7.92 8.06 -18.26
N ASN A 369 8.84 7.13 -18.43
CA ASN A 369 9.11 6.12 -17.43
C ASN A 369 9.93 6.79 -16.31
N HIS A 370 9.23 7.34 -15.35
CA HIS A 370 9.77 8.26 -14.34
C HIS A 370 10.96 7.69 -13.57
N THR A 371 11.01 6.37 -13.35
CA THR A 371 12.16 5.73 -12.70
C THR A 371 13.41 5.69 -13.59
N ALA A 372 13.25 5.69 -14.92
CA ALA A 372 14.38 5.61 -15.85
C ALA A 372 15.28 6.86 -15.79
N ILE A 373 14.79 8.00 -15.33
CA ILE A 373 15.60 9.20 -15.09
C ILE A 373 16.41 9.14 -13.79
N GLY A 374 16.20 8.10 -12.95
CA GLY A 374 16.97 7.87 -11.73
C GLY A 374 16.50 8.65 -10.49
N LYS A 375 15.54 9.56 -10.64
CA LYS A 375 15.06 10.44 -9.58
C LYS A 375 14.04 9.76 -8.65
N TYR A 376 13.19 8.89 -9.19
CA TYR A 376 12.07 8.26 -8.49
C TYR A 376 12.29 6.75 -8.33
N SER A 377 11.65 6.14 -7.33
CA SER A 377 11.85 4.73 -7.00
C SER A 377 10.88 3.80 -7.71
N TYR A 378 9.65 4.25 -7.98
CA TYR A 378 8.59 3.41 -8.55
C TYR A 378 7.55 4.26 -9.26
N ASN A 379 7.05 3.80 -10.40
CA ASN A 379 5.87 4.37 -11.04
C ASN A 379 5.03 3.29 -11.71
N ASN A 380 3.72 3.52 -11.75
CA ASN A 380 2.78 2.65 -12.43
C ASN A 380 1.56 3.41 -12.94
N PHE A 381 0.81 2.76 -13.84
CA PHE A 381 -0.58 3.11 -14.07
C PHE A 381 -1.49 1.93 -13.76
N SER A 382 -2.72 2.22 -13.37
CA SER A 382 -3.78 1.23 -13.16
C SER A 382 -5.08 1.69 -13.82
N ILE A 383 -5.92 0.73 -14.20
CA ILE A 383 -7.21 0.95 -14.83
C ILE A 383 -8.31 0.71 -13.79
N TYR A 384 -9.24 1.66 -13.69
CA TYR A 384 -10.31 1.69 -12.71
C TYR A 384 -11.68 1.72 -13.36
N GLY A 385 -12.63 0.95 -12.80
CA GLY A 385 -14.05 1.23 -12.97
C GLY A 385 -14.41 2.52 -12.24
N ALA A 386 -15.11 3.41 -12.91
CA ALA A 386 -15.42 4.73 -12.35
C ALA A 386 -16.53 4.71 -11.29
N ASP A 387 -17.35 3.66 -11.25
CA ASP A 387 -18.48 3.49 -10.35
C ASP A 387 -18.07 3.02 -8.94
N ILE A 388 -17.22 2.01 -8.86
CA ILE A 388 -16.78 1.40 -7.59
C ILE A 388 -15.30 1.58 -7.30
N MET A 389 -14.58 2.26 -8.16
CA MET A 389 -13.15 2.56 -8.04
C MET A 389 -12.26 1.31 -7.86
N ASN A 390 -12.58 0.22 -8.57
CA ASN A 390 -11.80 -1.01 -8.56
C ASN A 390 -10.62 -0.91 -9.54
N GLY A 391 -9.40 -0.88 -9.02
CA GLY A 391 -8.17 -1.05 -9.79
C GLY A 391 -8.00 -2.53 -10.14
N ILE A 392 -8.01 -2.87 -11.43
CA ILE A 392 -8.10 -4.27 -11.88
C ILE A 392 -6.94 -4.75 -12.75
N ALA A 393 -6.26 -3.84 -13.40
CA ALA A 393 -5.13 -4.12 -14.28
C ALA A 393 -4.21 -2.90 -14.35
N GLY A 394 -2.97 -3.10 -14.75
CA GLY A 394 -2.00 -1.99 -14.88
C GLY A 394 -0.63 -2.47 -15.33
N ARG A 395 0.32 -1.56 -15.32
CA ARG A 395 1.74 -1.81 -15.59
C ARG A 395 2.60 -0.92 -14.69
N GLU A 396 3.73 -1.45 -14.27
CA GLU A 396 4.77 -0.77 -13.50
C GLU A 396 6.00 -0.46 -14.39
N ASN A 397 6.86 0.39 -13.89
CA ASN A 397 8.03 0.92 -14.59
C ASN A 397 8.95 -0.14 -15.23
N VAL A 398 9.08 -1.33 -14.61
CA VAL A 398 9.98 -2.38 -15.12
C VAL A 398 9.44 -2.96 -16.43
N THR A 399 8.15 -3.30 -16.47
CA THR A 399 7.51 -3.83 -17.68
C THR A 399 7.21 -2.77 -18.74
N LEU A 400 7.25 -1.48 -18.38
CA LEU A 400 7.12 -0.35 -19.31
C LEU A 400 8.45 -0.01 -20.02
N ALA A 401 9.60 -0.44 -19.47
CA ALA A 401 10.92 -0.11 -20.01
C ALA A 401 11.10 -0.61 -21.45
N GLY A 402 11.64 0.26 -22.31
CA GLY A 402 11.93 -0.06 -23.71
C GLY A 402 10.70 -0.06 -24.64
N SER A 403 9.48 0.07 -24.13
CA SER A 403 8.26 -0.01 -24.96
C SER A 403 8.06 1.15 -25.93
N ALA A 404 8.73 2.28 -25.74
CA ALA A 404 8.71 3.41 -26.67
C ALA A 404 9.64 3.22 -27.88
N GLU A 405 10.61 2.30 -27.83
CA GLU A 405 11.57 2.08 -28.92
C GLU A 405 10.89 1.62 -30.22
N GLU A 406 9.76 0.94 -30.14
CA GLU A 406 8.93 0.55 -31.27
C GLU A 406 8.45 1.77 -32.09
N TYR A 407 8.24 2.90 -31.42
CA TYR A 407 7.75 4.16 -32.03
C TYR A 407 8.88 5.12 -32.37
N LEU A 408 9.98 5.05 -31.62
CA LEU A 408 11.12 5.98 -31.73
C LEU A 408 12.46 5.20 -31.83
N PRO A 409 12.65 4.33 -32.84
CA PRO A 409 13.80 3.43 -32.90
C PRO A 409 15.16 4.14 -33.00
N ASP A 410 15.18 5.36 -33.52
CA ASP A 410 16.41 6.15 -33.75
C ASP A 410 16.60 7.28 -32.72
N ASN A 411 15.66 7.42 -31.75
CA ASN A 411 15.75 8.48 -30.76
C ASN A 411 16.31 7.94 -29.43
N PRO A 412 17.51 8.41 -28.99
CA PRO A 412 18.12 7.92 -27.75
C PRO A 412 17.29 8.22 -26.48
N ALA A 413 16.35 9.17 -26.55
CA ALA A 413 15.45 9.44 -25.43
C ALA A 413 14.34 8.40 -25.28
N ALA A 414 14.12 7.50 -26.25
CA ALA A 414 13.11 6.43 -26.17
C ALA A 414 13.28 5.56 -24.92
N GLN A 415 14.52 5.35 -24.43
CA GLN A 415 14.81 4.59 -23.21
C GLN A 415 14.17 5.18 -21.95
N TYR A 416 13.87 6.48 -21.95
CA TYR A 416 13.22 7.19 -20.82
C TYR A 416 11.71 7.31 -20.97
N LEU A 417 11.16 6.85 -22.09
CA LEU A 417 9.74 6.94 -22.42
C LEU A 417 9.11 5.55 -22.45
N TYR A 418 7.79 5.54 -22.41
CA TYR A 418 7.02 4.30 -22.61
C TYR A 418 5.79 4.55 -23.48
N ALA A 419 5.31 3.47 -24.13
CA ALA A 419 4.02 3.42 -24.79
C ALA A 419 3.42 2.03 -24.60
N CYS A 420 2.23 1.94 -24.01
CA CYS A 420 1.57 0.69 -23.67
C CYS A 420 0.16 0.65 -24.26
N LYS A 421 -0.17 -0.42 -24.96
CA LYS A 421 -1.52 -0.65 -25.45
C LYS A 421 -2.40 -1.23 -24.36
N VAL A 422 -3.64 -0.72 -24.25
CA VAL A 422 -4.69 -1.22 -23.36
C VAL A 422 -5.92 -1.57 -24.20
N ALA A 423 -6.46 -2.76 -24.07
CA ALA A 423 -7.59 -3.25 -24.84
C ALA A 423 -8.50 -4.17 -24.03
N ARG A 424 -9.69 -4.50 -24.55
CA ARG A 424 -10.58 -5.52 -23.95
C ARG A 424 -10.10 -6.95 -24.21
N ASP A 425 -9.39 -7.15 -25.30
CA ASP A 425 -8.81 -8.44 -25.69
C ASP A 425 -7.35 -8.20 -26.11
N SER A 426 -6.44 -8.86 -25.43
CA SER A 426 -5.01 -8.81 -25.74
C SER A 426 -4.63 -9.67 -26.94
N GLY A 427 -5.51 -10.60 -27.35
CA GLY A 427 -5.20 -11.62 -28.34
C GLY A 427 -4.06 -12.56 -27.90
N GLY A 428 -3.75 -12.58 -26.59
CA GLY A 428 -2.64 -13.33 -26.00
C GLY A 428 -1.28 -12.62 -26.08
N ASP A 429 -1.25 -11.34 -26.51
CA ASP A 429 -0.02 -10.54 -26.49
C ASP A 429 0.25 -10.03 -25.03
N PRO A 430 1.34 -10.47 -24.38
CA PRO A 430 1.66 -10.07 -23.01
C PRO A 430 2.00 -8.57 -22.88
N ASN A 431 2.30 -7.88 -23.99
CA ASN A 431 2.59 -6.45 -23.97
C ASN A 431 1.33 -5.57 -23.94
N ILE A 432 0.15 -6.16 -24.13
CA ILE A 432 -1.13 -5.46 -24.06
C ILE A 432 -1.73 -5.66 -22.68
N VAL A 433 -2.16 -4.57 -22.03
CA VAL A 433 -2.92 -4.64 -20.79
C VAL A 433 -4.38 -4.92 -21.13
N GLU A 434 -4.90 -6.06 -20.66
CA GLU A 434 -6.28 -6.44 -20.88
C GLU A 434 -7.18 -5.89 -19.77
N ILE A 435 -8.36 -5.37 -20.18
CA ILE A 435 -9.40 -4.95 -19.24
C ILE A 435 -10.46 -6.07 -19.16
N PRO A 436 -10.46 -6.91 -18.11
CA PRO A 436 -11.47 -7.94 -17.94
C PRO A 436 -12.86 -7.33 -17.72
N THR A 437 -13.91 -8.06 -18.10
CA THR A 437 -15.30 -7.63 -17.94
C THR A 437 -15.97 -8.11 -16.65
N GLY A 438 -15.30 -8.87 -15.83
CA GLY A 438 -15.82 -9.39 -14.56
C GLY A 438 -15.56 -10.87 -14.37
N PRO A 439 -16.10 -11.54 -13.33
CA PRO A 439 -17.29 -11.15 -12.57
C PRO A 439 -17.02 -10.16 -11.44
N GLY A 440 -18.04 -9.37 -11.10
CA GLY A 440 -18.00 -8.43 -9.97
C GLY A 440 -16.86 -7.42 -10.10
N ALA A 441 -16.26 -7.06 -8.99
CA ALA A 441 -15.16 -6.10 -8.95
C ALA A 441 -13.82 -6.61 -9.54
N TYR A 442 -13.76 -7.86 -10.01
CA TYR A 442 -12.59 -8.38 -10.76
C TYR A 442 -12.56 -7.92 -12.23
N GLY A 443 -13.49 -7.11 -12.66
CA GLY A 443 -13.50 -6.55 -14.00
C GLY A 443 -14.30 -5.26 -14.09
N ILE A 444 -14.38 -4.68 -15.30
CA ILE A 444 -15.19 -3.50 -15.60
C ILE A 444 -16.15 -3.88 -16.73
N PRO A 445 -17.47 -3.88 -16.51
CA PRO A 445 -18.47 -4.11 -17.55
C PRO A 445 -18.33 -3.15 -18.73
N LEU A 446 -18.80 -3.55 -19.92
CA LEU A 446 -18.65 -2.75 -21.15
C LEU A 446 -19.39 -1.41 -21.12
N ASP A 447 -20.48 -1.33 -20.36
CA ASP A 447 -21.33 -0.16 -20.16
C ASP A 447 -20.87 0.76 -19.02
N VAL A 448 -19.90 0.31 -18.22
CA VAL A 448 -19.29 1.11 -17.13
C VAL A 448 -18.15 1.95 -17.68
N GLN A 449 -18.10 3.21 -17.29
CA GLN A 449 -16.96 4.07 -17.56
C GLN A 449 -15.73 3.62 -16.77
N ALA A 450 -14.57 3.75 -17.41
CA ALA A 450 -13.26 3.52 -16.81
C ALA A 450 -12.42 4.79 -16.83
N PHE A 451 -11.35 4.82 -16.06
CA PHE A 451 -10.29 5.82 -16.14
C PHE A 451 -8.94 5.19 -15.84
N LEU A 452 -7.87 5.86 -16.19
CA LEU A 452 -6.50 5.52 -15.81
C LEU A 452 -6.06 6.35 -14.62
N GLY A 453 -5.52 5.71 -13.62
CA GLY A 453 -4.83 6.36 -12.50
C GLY A 453 -3.33 6.12 -12.60
N TYR A 454 -2.53 7.17 -12.44
CA TYR A 454 -1.06 7.10 -12.47
C TYR A 454 -0.50 7.44 -11.11
N ARG A 455 0.60 6.78 -10.76
CA ARG A 455 1.30 6.98 -9.50
C ARG A 455 2.79 7.06 -9.73
N ILE A 456 3.43 8.06 -9.13
CA ILE A 456 4.88 8.23 -9.11
C ILE A 456 5.31 8.33 -7.65
N TYR A 457 6.14 7.38 -7.19
CA TYR A 457 6.52 7.22 -5.80
C TYR A 457 7.95 7.65 -5.55
N LEU A 458 8.17 8.14 -4.35
CA LEU A 458 9.42 8.46 -3.67
C LEU A 458 10.49 9.09 -4.55
N GLU A 459 10.63 10.37 -4.41
CA GLU A 459 11.84 11.08 -4.80
C GLU A 459 12.94 10.75 -3.80
N LYS A 460 14.07 10.23 -4.29
CA LYS A 460 15.13 9.68 -3.45
C LYS A 460 15.74 10.70 -2.49
N GLU A 461 15.87 11.95 -2.92
CA GLU A 461 16.51 13.01 -2.13
C GLU A 461 15.60 13.51 -1.00
N THR A 462 14.31 13.70 -1.27
CA THR A 462 13.33 14.19 -0.28
C THR A 462 12.74 13.10 0.57
N LYS A 463 12.89 11.82 0.15
CA LYS A 463 12.30 10.64 0.79
C LYS A 463 10.78 10.73 0.95
N THR A 464 10.12 11.45 0.04
CA THR A 464 8.67 11.61 -0.06
C THR A 464 8.27 11.68 -1.53
N GLY A 465 7.00 11.90 -1.85
CA GLY A 465 6.52 11.98 -3.22
C GLY A 465 7.10 13.16 -4.01
N PRO A 466 7.15 13.06 -5.34
CA PRO A 466 7.60 14.16 -6.18
C PRO A 466 6.69 15.38 -6.06
N PHE A 467 7.22 16.53 -6.48
CA PHE A 467 6.40 17.72 -6.68
C PHE A 467 5.81 17.70 -8.10
N TRP A 468 4.51 17.81 -8.23
CA TRP A 468 3.80 17.60 -9.50
C TRP A 468 4.20 18.55 -10.63
N PHE A 469 4.80 19.73 -10.34
CA PHE A 469 5.32 20.65 -11.36
C PHE A 469 6.68 20.21 -11.96
N GLU A 470 7.33 19.19 -11.37
CA GLU A 470 8.58 18.62 -11.89
C GLU A 470 8.34 17.45 -12.85
N LEU A 471 7.06 17.05 -13.04
CA LEU A 471 6.66 15.89 -13.83
C LEU A 471 6.07 16.27 -15.18
N LEU A 472 6.39 15.49 -16.21
CA LEU A 472 5.61 15.40 -17.43
C LEU A 472 4.49 14.38 -17.23
N TYR A 473 3.25 14.85 -17.16
CA TYR A 473 2.11 13.96 -16.89
C TYR A 473 1.94 12.94 -18.01
N ASP A 474 1.65 11.70 -17.59
CA ASP A 474 1.28 10.61 -18.47
C ASP A 474 0.10 11.01 -19.35
N ARG A 475 0.06 10.47 -20.56
CA ARG A 475 -0.91 10.80 -21.59
C ARG A 475 -1.60 9.55 -22.10
N VAL A 476 -2.78 9.73 -22.67
CA VAL A 476 -3.53 8.62 -23.24
C VAL A 476 -4.32 9.06 -24.47
N ILE A 477 -4.27 8.24 -25.51
CA ILE A 477 -5.07 8.39 -26.73
C ILE A 477 -5.97 7.18 -26.86
N LYS A 478 -7.27 7.43 -27.00
CA LYS A 478 -8.25 6.41 -27.38
C LYS A 478 -8.35 6.36 -28.91
N PHE A 479 -8.17 5.17 -29.47
CA PHE A 479 -8.40 4.88 -30.89
C PHE A 479 -9.71 4.14 -31.08
N SER A 480 -10.45 4.47 -32.14
CA SER A 480 -11.70 3.83 -32.53
C SER A 480 -11.85 3.82 -34.05
N PRO A 481 -12.68 2.93 -34.64
CA PRO A 481 -13.02 2.98 -36.07
C PRO A 481 -13.50 4.37 -36.48
N GLN A 482 -13.20 4.75 -37.74
CA GLN A 482 -13.66 5.99 -38.37
C GLN A 482 -15.16 5.98 -38.62
#